data_5359360273b68060fea09eaa8b97c778
#
_entry.id   5359360273b68060fea09eaa8b97c778
#
_cell.length_a   1.000
_cell.length_b   1.000
_cell.length_c   1.000
_cell.angle_alpha   90.00
_cell.angle_beta   90.00
_cell.angle_gamma   90.00
#
_symmetry.space_group_name_H-M   'P 1'
#
loop_
_entity.id
_entity.type
_entity.pdbx_description
1 polymer ?
#
loop_
_entity_poly.entity_id
_entity_poly.type
_entity_poly.pdbx_seq_one_letter_code
_entity_poly.pdbx_strand_id
1 'polypeptide(L)'
;MPALSVVLAMDVPDNSPPRSTTSTAVTLDKSSTPPTLGGAPATDAAAGPPRVPLAVYVLGLSVFALGTSEFMLSGLLQPIARDLRVSIPQAGLLVSAFAIGMVVGAPVLAAATLRLPRRTTLTALLAVFGLGQVAGALAPNYGFLFVTRVVSALACAGFWAVGAAVAISLVPVTARARAMAIMVGGLSIANILGVPAGAFLGQQWGWRSAFWAVAALAVLGLVGVLLLVPRTQPPTGADRPRLRRELRIYADPQVWLALGVTALNAGAVFALFSYLSPLLTEVAGLSEGWVPTVLALFGVGALLGTWIGGRVADAHLFGTMYLGISASAAVLALLALTARHPVAAVGLSLLLGVTAFFTAPAINARMFNVAGAAPTLAGATTTAAFNIGNTVGPWLGGLVISAGWGYRSVSALGAVLALLAVAGTALAAARHRGR
;
A
#
# COMPACT_ATOMS: atom_id res chain seq x y z
N MET A 1 7.74 -26.77 -53.34
CA MET A 1 8.64 -27.89 -53.71
C MET A 1 9.67 -28.06 -52.61
N PRO A 2 10.14 -29.27 -52.33
CA PRO A 2 9.55 -30.12 -51.26
C PRO A 2 10.53 -30.33 -50.09
N ALA A 3 9.96 -30.59 -48.94
CA ALA A 3 10.15 -31.78 -48.09
C ALA A 3 11.57 -32.31 -47.87
N LEU A 4 11.94 -32.43 -46.61
CA LEU A 4 12.62 -33.63 -46.11
C LEU A 4 12.34 -33.79 -44.59
N SER A 5 11.53 -34.80 -44.34
CA SER A 5 11.33 -35.44 -43.03
C SER A 5 12.56 -36.27 -42.70
N VAL A 6 13.11 -36.16 -41.51
CA VAL A 6 13.99 -37.18 -40.93
C VAL A 6 13.40 -37.59 -39.59
N VAL A 7 12.89 -38.82 -39.59
CA VAL A 7 12.48 -39.59 -38.42
C VAL A 7 13.75 -40.12 -37.77
N LEU A 8 13.97 -39.87 -36.52
CA LEU A 8 14.90 -40.60 -35.66
C LEU A 8 14.12 -41.16 -34.48
N ALA A 9 13.91 -42.50 -34.58
CA ALA A 9 13.43 -43.34 -33.50
C ALA A 9 14.51 -43.38 -32.40
N MET A 10 14.14 -43.09 -31.19
CA MET A 10 14.92 -43.42 -29.98
C MET A 10 14.06 -44.32 -29.09
N ASP A 11 14.60 -45.49 -28.82
CA ASP A 11 14.10 -46.55 -27.95
C ASP A 11 13.72 -46.00 -26.56
N VAL A 12 12.51 -46.38 -26.12
CA VAL A 12 12.05 -46.23 -24.74
C VAL A 12 12.21 -47.58 -24.04
N PRO A 13 12.97 -47.71 -22.96
CA PRO A 13 13.01 -48.93 -22.18
C PRO A 13 11.70 -49.13 -21.41
N ASP A 14 11.10 -50.28 -21.62
CA ASP A 14 9.93 -50.82 -20.92
C ASP A 14 10.29 -51.14 -19.46
N ASN A 15 9.68 -50.45 -18.52
CA ASN A 15 9.86 -50.63 -17.09
C ASN A 15 8.55 -51.09 -16.44
N SER A 16 8.11 -52.31 -16.80
CA SER A 16 6.96 -52.96 -16.18
C SER A 16 7.41 -53.72 -14.92
N PRO A 17 6.77 -53.56 -13.74
CA PRO A 17 7.08 -54.32 -12.54
C PRO A 17 6.51 -55.76 -12.63
N PRO A 18 7.14 -56.75 -11.93
CA PRO A 18 6.79 -58.19 -12.07
C PRO A 18 5.45 -58.50 -11.39
N ARG A 19 4.65 -59.29 -12.06
CA ARG A 19 3.42 -59.93 -11.57
C ARG A 19 3.77 -61.02 -10.53
N SER A 20 3.38 -60.81 -9.27
CA SER A 20 3.31 -61.89 -8.31
C SER A 20 1.94 -62.56 -8.31
N THR A 21 1.89 -63.78 -8.77
CA THR A 21 0.76 -64.69 -8.66
C THR A 21 0.73 -65.28 -7.24
N THR A 22 -0.30 -64.94 -6.48
CA THR A 22 -0.72 -65.79 -5.35
C THR A 22 -2.25 -65.79 -5.32
N SER A 23 -2.79 -66.88 -5.84
CA SER A 23 -4.20 -67.23 -5.78
C SER A 23 -4.51 -67.76 -4.36
N THR A 24 -5.34 -67.02 -3.62
CA THR A 24 -6.00 -67.59 -2.43
C THR A 24 -7.50 -67.50 -2.65
N ALA A 25 -8.09 -68.66 -2.85
CA ALA A 25 -9.53 -68.86 -3.00
C ALA A 25 -10.21 -68.49 -1.67
N VAL A 26 -11.02 -67.44 -1.66
CA VAL A 26 -11.93 -67.12 -0.56
C VAL A 26 -13.32 -67.64 -0.94
N THR A 27 -13.78 -68.61 -0.19
CA THR A 27 -15.15 -69.16 -0.22
C THR A 27 -16.14 -68.07 0.15
N LEU A 28 -17.10 -67.81 -0.74
CA LEU A 28 -18.22 -66.91 -0.53
C LEU A 28 -19.27 -67.57 0.37
N ASP A 29 -19.39 -67.08 1.58
CA ASP A 29 -20.55 -67.31 2.47
C ASP A 29 -21.74 -66.47 2.01
N LYS A 30 -22.83 -67.13 1.65
CA LYS A 30 -24.08 -66.59 1.12
C LYS A 30 -25.07 -66.28 2.26
N SER A 31 -24.71 -65.51 3.28
CA SER A 31 -25.69 -65.07 4.26
C SER A 31 -25.33 -63.74 4.92
N SER A 32 -25.30 -62.69 4.12
CA SER A 32 -25.34 -61.33 4.68
C SER A 32 -26.20 -60.43 3.80
N THR A 33 -27.31 -60.01 4.36
CA THR A 33 -28.20 -58.96 3.89
C THR A 33 -27.40 -57.71 3.51
N PRO A 34 -27.66 -57.04 2.37
CA PRO A 34 -26.92 -55.83 2.00
C PRO A 34 -27.20 -54.73 3.03
N PRO A 35 -26.18 -54.01 3.49
CA PRO A 35 -26.39 -52.84 4.32
C PRO A 35 -27.15 -51.78 3.53
N THR A 36 -28.30 -51.35 4.08
CA THR A 36 -29.02 -50.18 3.63
C THR A 36 -28.02 -49.01 3.43
N LEU A 37 -27.91 -48.52 2.22
CA LEU A 37 -27.24 -47.29 1.88
C LEU A 37 -27.85 -46.17 2.72
N GLY A 38 -27.25 -45.91 3.87
CA GLY A 38 -27.49 -44.72 4.68
C GLY A 38 -27.32 -43.51 3.77
N GLY A 39 -28.32 -42.61 3.79
CA GLY A 39 -28.39 -41.47 2.92
C GLY A 39 -27.08 -40.73 2.82
N ALA A 40 -26.72 -40.39 1.61
CA ALA A 40 -25.65 -39.44 1.32
C ALA A 40 -25.83 -38.23 2.27
N PRO A 41 -24.78 -37.74 2.92
CA PRO A 41 -24.92 -36.50 3.68
C PRO A 41 -25.50 -35.48 2.74
N ALA A 42 -26.63 -34.88 3.16
CA ALA A 42 -27.26 -33.80 2.44
C ALA A 42 -26.17 -32.81 2.05
N THR A 43 -25.98 -32.65 0.75
CA THR A 43 -25.17 -31.56 0.22
C THR A 43 -25.65 -30.28 0.89
N ASP A 44 -24.77 -29.67 1.66
CA ASP A 44 -24.98 -28.34 2.23
C ASP A 44 -25.35 -27.40 1.09
N ALA A 45 -26.66 -27.28 0.89
CA ALA A 45 -27.24 -26.39 -0.09
C ALA A 45 -26.92 -24.96 0.33
N ALA A 46 -26.13 -24.28 -0.48
CA ALA A 46 -26.05 -22.85 -0.59
C ALA A 46 -25.82 -22.11 0.74
N ALA A 47 -24.66 -22.30 1.36
CA ALA A 47 -24.12 -21.26 2.23
C ALA A 47 -23.83 -20.04 1.34
N GLY A 48 -24.65 -19.01 1.45
CA GLY A 48 -24.43 -17.74 0.75
C GLY A 48 -23.02 -17.22 0.99
N PRO A 49 -22.51 -16.29 0.18
CA PRO A 49 -21.14 -15.83 0.28
C PRO A 49 -20.80 -15.47 1.74
N PRO A 50 -19.67 -15.92 2.28
CA PRO A 50 -19.35 -15.75 3.70
C PRO A 50 -19.41 -14.27 4.06
N ARG A 51 -20.25 -13.95 5.05
CA ARG A 51 -20.45 -12.57 5.52
C ARG A 51 -19.18 -12.13 6.23
N VAL A 52 -18.61 -11.00 5.80
CA VAL A 52 -17.47 -10.37 6.47
C VAL A 52 -17.97 -9.71 7.75
N PRO A 53 -17.38 -10.02 8.94
CA PRO A 53 -17.77 -9.41 10.21
C PRO A 53 -17.62 -7.88 10.19
N LEU A 54 -18.52 -7.17 10.91
CA LEU A 54 -18.49 -5.71 11.02
C LEU A 54 -17.15 -5.18 11.59
N ALA A 55 -16.48 -5.98 12.41
CA ALA A 55 -15.12 -5.67 12.90
C ALA A 55 -14.13 -5.35 11.79
N VAL A 56 -14.20 -6.02 10.63
CA VAL A 56 -13.31 -5.77 9.48
C VAL A 56 -13.59 -4.39 8.85
N TYR A 57 -14.86 -3.99 8.79
CA TYR A 57 -15.23 -2.65 8.29
C TYR A 57 -14.77 -1.54 9.24
N VAL A 58 -14.77 -1.79 10.55
CA VAL A 58 -14.21 -0.87 11.55
C VAL A 58 -12.70 -0.74 11.37
N LEU A 59 -12.00 -1.85 11.09
CA LEU A 59 -10.57 -1.77 10.75
C LEU A 59 -10.34 -0.96 9.47
N GLY A 60 -11.18 -1.13 8.44
CA GLY A 60 -11.17 -0.32 7.22
C GLY A 60 -11.41 1.17 7.49
N LEU A 61 -12.39 1.52 8.35
CA LEU A 61 -12.63 2.90 8.80
C LEU A 61 -11.42 3.49 9.55
N SER A 62 -10.80 2.68 10.39
CA SER A 62 -9.57 3.11 11.09
C SER A 62 -8.45 3.39 10.09
N VAL A 63 -8.27 2.53 9.08
CA VAL A 63 -7.30 2.75 7.99
C VAL A 63 -7.64 4.00 7.18
N PHE A 64 -8.91 4.30 6.95
CA PHE A 64 -9.33 5.56 6.34
C PHE A 64 -8.87 6.78 7.16
N ALA A 65 -9.03 6.77 8.48
CA ALA A 65 -8.56 7.85 9.35
C ALA A 65 -7.03 7.99 9.32
N LEU A 66 -6.31 6.85 9.39
CA LEU A 66 -4.84 6.81 9.34
C LEU A 66 -4.31 7.33 8.00
N GLY A 67 -4.87 6.86 6.88
CA GLY A 67 -4.48 7.29 5.53
C GLY A 67 -4.82 8.76 5.25
N THR A 68 -5.96 9.23 5.75
CA THR A 68 -6.29 10.67 5.68
C THR A 68 -5.22 11.51 6.37
N SER A 69 -4.80 11.14 7.59
CA SER A 69 -3.72 11.84 8.29
C SER A 69 -2.38 11.78 7.53
N GLU A 70 -2.08 10.64 6.90
CA GLU A 70 -0.82 10.44 6.16
C GLU A 70 -0.67 11.47 5.04
N PHE A 71 -1.72 11.66 4.24
CA PHE A 71 -1.64 12.43 3.00
C PHE A 71 -2.30 13.81 3.02
N MET A 72 -3.15 14.15 4.02
CA MET A 72 -3.87 15.43 4.08
C MET A 72 -2.94 16.65 4.08
N LEU A 73 -1.71 16.50 4.58
CA LEU A 73 -0.76 17.61 4.66
C LEU A 73 -0.41 18.19 3.29
N SER A 74 -0.45 17.40 2.23
CA SER A 74 -0.21 17.86 0.86
C SER A 74 -1.16 19.00 0.44
N GLY A 75 -2.37 19.02 1.00
CA GLY A 75 -3.34 20.10 0.81
C GLY A 75 -3.23 21.23 1.84
N LEU A 76 -2.43 21.08 2.90
CA LEU A 76 -2.37 21.97 4.04
C LEU A 76 -1.00 22.67 4.23
N LEU A 77 -0.03 22.43 3.34
CA LEU A 77 1.33 22.95 3.50
C LEU A 77 1.37 24.48 3.62
N GLN A 78 0.64 25.18 2.75
CA GLN A 78 0.62 26.64 2.74
C GLN A 78 -0.03 27.23 4.01
N PRO A 79 -1.23 26.80 4.46
CA PRO A 79 -1.80 27.25 5.71
C PRO A 79 -0.91 26.98 6.93
N ILE A 80 -0.28 25.81 6.99
CA ILE A 80 0.64 25.44 8.07
C ILE A 80 1.89 26.32 8.04
N ALA A 81 2.50 26.53 6.87
CA ALA A 81 3.69 27.35 6.71
C ALA A 81 3.45 28.79 7.14
N ARG A 82 2.31 29.37 6.75
CA ARG A 82 1.90 30.74 7.13
C ARG A 82 1.68 30.87 8.64
N ASP A 83 0.93 29.95 9.24
CA ASP A 83 0.56 30.03 10.66
C ASP A 83 1.76 29.78 11.60
N LEU A 84 2.58 28.80 11.29
CA LEU A 84 3.77 28.44 12.09
C LEU A 84 5.03 29.25 11.69
N ARG A 85 4.94 30.16 10.73
CA ARG A 85 6.02 31.04 10.24
C ARG A 85 7.26 30.27 9.80
N VAL A 86 7.05 29.19 9.05
CA VAL A 86 8.10 28.37 8.46
C VAL A 86 8.02 28.41 6.94
N SER A 87 9.09 28.03 6.25
CA SER A 87 9.08 27.93 4.79
C SER A 87 8.24 26.72 4.33
N ILE A 88 7.72 26.77 3.10
CA ILE A 88 7.00 25.64 2.51
C ILE A 88 7.85 24.36 2.46
N PRO A 89 9.16 24.40 2.11
CA PRO A 89 10.04 23.25 2.24
C PRO A 89 10.10 22.67 3.66
N GLN A 90 10.18 23.52 4.69
CA GLN A 90 10.13 23.06 6.08
C GLN A 90 8.78 22.41 6.41
N ALA A 91 7.66 23.00 5.98
CA ALA A 91 6.35 22.37 6.13
C ALA A 91 6.28 21.01 5.42
N GLY A 92 6.90 20.86 4.25
CA GLY A 92 7.02 19.61 3.50
C GLY A 92 7.74 18.50 4.27
N LEU A 93 8.69 18.84 5.15
CA LEU A 93 9.35 17.84 6.02
C LEU A 93 8.39 17.15 7.00
N LEU A 94 7.21 17.72 7.28
CA LEU A 94 6.19 17.04 8.10
C LEU A 94 5.63 15.78 7.38
N VAL A 95 5.62 15.77 6.05
CA VAL A 95 5.26 14.58 5.26
C VAL A 95 6.37 13.53 5.37
N SER A 96 7.63 13.96 5.20
CA SER A 96 8.80 13.09 5.36
C SER A 96 8.92 12.53 6.78
N ALA A 97 8.61 13.35 7.82
CA ALA A 97 8.61 12.93 9.22
C ALA A 97 7.61 11.78 9.48
N PHE A 98 6.42 11.88 8.89
CA PHE A 98 5.45 10.79 8.97
C PHE A 98 5.96 9.53 8.28
N ALA A 99 6.49 9.64 7.07
CA ALA A 99 7.00 8.50 6.32
C ALA A 99 8.19 7.82 7.02
N ILE A 100 9.13 8.57 7.63
CA ILE A 100 10.20 8.01 8.46
C ILE A 100 9.62 7.23 9.65
N GLY A 101 8.62 7.81 10.32
CA GLY A 101 7.92 7.13 11.41
C GLY A 101 7.29 5.81 10.97
N MET A 102 6.75 5.74 9.74
CA MET A 102 6.22 4.49 9.14
C MET A 102 7.32 3.47 8.88
N VAL A 103 8.46 3.89 8.32
CA VAL A 103 9.62 2.99 8.04
C VAL A 103 10.16 2.36 9.31
N VAL A 104 10.35 3.16 10.35
CA VAL A 104 10.88 2.70 11.63
C VAL A 104 9.83 1.96 12.45
N GLY A 105 8.60 2.47 12.42
CA GLY A 105 7.49 1.95 13.21
C GLY A 105 7.06 0.54 12.83
N ALA A 106 7.05 0.21 11.54
CA ALA A 106 6.58 -1.09 11.07
C ALA A 106 7.38 -2.27 11.68
N PRO A 107 8.71 -2.36 11.59
CA PRO A 107 9.48 -3.45 12.18
C PRO A 107 9.51 -3.39 13.71
N VAL A 108 9.64 -2.20 14.30
CA VAL A 108 9.75 -2.03 15.75
C VAL A 108 8.45 -2.45 16.44
N LEU A 109 7.31 -1.95 15.97
CA LEU A 109 6.02 -2.27 16.59
C LEU A 109 5.54 -3.67 16.23
N ALA A 110 5.83 -4.19 15.03
CA ALA A 110 5.57 -5.59 14.73
C ALA A 110 6.28 -6.51 15.73
N ALA A 111 7.55 -6.24 16.04
CA ALA A 111 8.31 -7.01 17.02
C ALA A 111 7.81 -6.80 18.47
N ALA A 112 7.56 -5.57 18.88
CA ALA A 112 7.14 -5.22 20.24
C ALA A 112 5.75 -5.76 20.58
N THR A 113 4.85 -5.86 19.59
CA THR A 113 3.45 -6.24 19.81
C THR A 113 3.18 -7.74 19.63
N LEU A 114 4.17 -8.54 19.20
CA LEU A 114 4.02 -10.00 18.99
C LEU A 114 3.46 -10.74 20.19
N ARG A 115 3.74 -10.27 21.41
CA ARG A 115 3.33 -10.92 22.68
C ARG A 115 2.06 -10.30 23.28
N LEU A 116 1.54 -9.24 22.71
CA LEU A 116 0.40 -8.52 23.25
C LEU A 116 -0.92 -9.03 22.65
N PRO A 117 -2.03 -9.00 23.43
CA PRO A 117 -3.36 -9.30 22.90
C PRO A 117 -3.69 -8.33 21.74
N ARG A 118 -4.07 -8.88 20.59
CA ARG A 118 -4.26 -8.10 19.35
C ARG A 118 -5.24 -6.93 19.52
N ARG A 119 -6.36 -7.14 20.24
CA ARG A 119 -7.35 -6.07 20.50
C ARG A 119 -6.75 -4.94 21.33
N THR A 120 -6.04 -5.26 22.43
CA THR A 120 -5.38 -4.26 23.28
C THR A 120 -4.35 -3.45 22.50
N THR A 121 -3.58 -4.13 21.65
CA THR A 121 -2.60 -3.49 20.76
C THR A 121 -3.27 -2.52 19.80
N LEU A 122 -4.32 -2.93 19.09
CA LEU A 122 -5.06 -2.05 18.16
C LEU A 122 -5.66 -0.84 18.89
N THR A 123 -6.25 -1.08 20.07
CA THR A 123 -6.81 -0.02 20.92
C THR A 123 -5.74 0.98 21.35
N ALA A 124 -4.59 0.50 21.84
CA ALA A 124 -3.49 1.36 22.27
C ALA A 124 -2.92 2.18 21.09
N LEU A 125 -2.72 1.55 19.94
CA LEU A 125 -2.21 2.23 18.74
C LEU A 125 -3.18 3.30 18.22
N LEU A 126 -4.49 3.03 18.18
CA LEU A 126 -5.49 4.03 17.82
C LEU A 126 -5.60 5.15 18.85
N ALA A 127 -5.47 4.85 20.14
CA ALA A 127 -5.45 5.86 21.19
C ALA A 127 -4.22 6.78 21.04
N VAL A 128 -3.02 6.21 20.86
CA VAL A 128 -1.80 6.99 20.62
C VAL A 128 -1.92 7.82 19.35
N PHE A 129 -2.45 7.24 18.27
CA PHE A 129 -2.69 7.97 17.03
C PHE A 129 -3.68 9.12 17.23
N GLY A 130 -4.83 8.89 17.86
CA GLY A 130 -5.85 9.90 18.14
C GLY A 130 -5.32 11.02 19.03
N LEU A 131 -4.58 10.68 20.10
CA LEU A 131 -3.90 11.67 20.95
C LEU A 131 -2.85 12.46 20.16
N GLY A 132 -2.12 11.81 19.26
CA GLY A 132 -1.19 12.47 18.34
C GLY A 132 -1.89 13.48 17.42
N GLN A 133 -3.11 13.18 16.95
CA GLN A 133 -3.90 14.14 16.16
C GLN A 133 -4.39 15.31 17.02
N VAL A 134 -4.89 15.05 18.22
CA VAL A 134 -5.28 16.12 19.18
C VAL A 134 -4.09 17.01 19.50
N ALA A 135 -2.95 16.42 19.83
CA ALA A 135 -1.72 17.16 20.11
C ALA A 135 -1.26 17.97 18.88
N GLY A 136 -1.39 17.40 17.67
CA GLY A 136 -1.11 18.10 16.41
C GLY A 136 -2.04 19.29 16.18
N ALA A 137 -3.34 19.16 16.47
CA ALA A 137 -4.30 20.26 16.41
C ALA A 137 -3.99 21.39 17.39
N LEU A 138 -3.44 21.05 18.55
CA LEU A 138 -3.06 22.00 19.60
C LEU A 138 -1.60 22.48 19.50
N ALA A 139 -0.87 22.08 18.45
CA ALA A 139 0.55 22.38 18.32
C ALA A 139 0.85 23.89 18.37
N PRO A 140 1.68 24.34 19.33
CA PRO A 140 2.04 25.76 19.48
C PRO A 140 3.13 26.20 18.50
N ASN A 141 3.92 25.25 17.98
CA ASN A 141 5.03 25.52 17.09
C ASN A 141 5.32 24.31 16.16
N TYR A 142 6.17 24.55 15.18
CA TYR A 142 6.55 23.55 14.19
C TYR A 142 7.22 22.30 14.79
N GLY A 143 8.15 22.47 15.73
CA GLY A 143 8.87 21.35 16.35
C GLY A 143 7.93 20.39 17.09
N PHE A 144 6.95 20.94 17.81
CA PHE A 144 5.94 20.13 18.47
C PHE A 144 5.07 19.37 17.46
N LEU A 145 4.62 20.05 16.40
CA LEU A 145 3.86 19.41 15.32
C LEU A 145 4.69 18.29 14.67
N PHE A 146 5.97 18.51 14.42
CA PHE A 146 6.87 17.50 13.85
C PHE A 146 6.93 16.23 14.71
N VAL A 147 7.10 16.36 16.02
CA VAL A 147 7.11 15.22 16.95
C VAL A 147 5.77 14.48 16.93
N THR A 148 4.64 15.19 16.93
CA THR A 148 3.32 14.55 16.86
C THR A 148 3.13 13.77 15.59
N ARG A 149 3.70 14.22 14.46
CA ARG A 149 3.67 13.48 13.17
C ARG A 149 4.44 12.18 13.27
N VAL A 150 5.65 12.18 13.84
CA VAL A 150 6.45 10.95 14.03
C VAL A 150 5.73 9.96 14.94
N VAL A 151 5.18 10.41 16.07
CA VAL A 151 4.45 9.56 17.02
C VAL A 151 3.20 8.96 16.36
N SER A 152 2.42 9.78 15.63
CA SER A 152 1.24 9.31 14.91
C SER A 152 1.60 8.28 13.83
N ALA A 153 2.74 8.46 13.15
CA ALA A 153 3.21 7.55 12.12
C ALA A 153 3.66 6.20 12.69
N LEU A 154 4.36 6.21 13.83
CA LEU A 154 4.70 4.97 14.54
C LEU A 154 3.43 4.17 14.86
N ALA A 155 2.42 4.83 15.46
CA ALA A 155 1.15 4.19 15.78
C ALA A 155 0.42 3.66 14.52
N CYS A 156 0.44 4.43 13.43
CA CYS A 156 -0.11 4.06 12.13
C CYS A 156 0.53 2.78 11.59
N ALA A 157 1.87 2.71 11.57
CA ALA A 157 2.62 1.56 11.08
C ALA A 157 2.29 0.28 11.87
N GLY A 158 2.24 0.39 13.20
CA GLY A 158 1.84 -0.73 14.06
C GLY A 158 0.40 -1.16 13.81
N PHE A 159 -0.52 -0.20 13.63
CA PHE A 159 -1.92 -0.50 13.34
C PHE A 159 -2.10 -1.26 12.03
N TRP A 160 -1.39 -0.86 10.96
CA TRP A 160 -1.39 -1.58 9.69
C TRP A 160 -0.98 -3.04 9.84
N ALA A 161 0.14 -3.29 10.53
CA ALA A 161 0.68 -4.65 10.71
C ALA A 161 -0.27 -5.54 11.52
N VAL A 162 -0.76 -5.05 12.66
CA VAL A 162 -1.64 -5.81 13.56
C VAL A 162 -3.05 -5.91 12.99
N GLY A 163 -3.56 -4.82 12.40
CA GLY A 163 -4.90 -4.75 11.82
C GLY A 163 -5.09 -5.72 10.64
N ALA A 164 -4.09 -5.84 9.75
CA ALA A 164 -4.12 -6.81 8.67
C ALA A 164 -4.18 -8.25 9.20
N ALA A 165 -3.38 -8.58 10.22
CA ALA A 165 -3.38 -9.89 10.85
C ALA A 165 -4.72 -10.20 11.54
N VAL A 166 -5.34 -9.21 12.18
CA VAL A 166 -6.67 -9.35 12.81
C VAL A 166 -7.74 -9.51 11.74
N ALA A 167 -7.76 -8.68 10.70
CA ALA A 167 -8.75 -8.77 9.62
C ALA A 167 -8.78 -10.16 8.98
N ILE A 168 -7.60 -10.74 8.70
CA ILE A 168 -7.47 -12.09 8.14
C ILE A 168 -7.93 -13.16 9.13
N SER A 169 -7.67 -12.97 10.43
CA SER A 169 -8.04 -13.96 11.46
C SER A 169 -9.54 -14.01 11.77
N LEU A 170 -10.29 -12.96 11.42
CA LEU A 170 -11.73 -12.86 11.67
C LEU A 170 -12.59 -13.52 10.58
N VAL A 171 -11.98 -13.96 9.49
CA VAL A 171 -12.70 -14.51 8.33
C VAL A 171 -12.13 -15.87 7.90
N PRO A 172 -12.95 -16.75 7.29
CA PRO A 172 -12.48 -18.00 6.70
C PRO A 172 -11.49 -17.74 5.56
N VAL A 173 -10.69 -18.74 5.20
CA VAL A 173 -9.63 -18.64 4.16
C VAL A 173 -10.17 -18.07 2.86
N THR A 174 -11.37 -18.46 2.44
CA THR A 174 -12.06 -18.00 1.22
C THR A 174 -12.43 -16.52 1.22
N ALA A 175 -12.52 -15.87 2.39
CA ALA A 175 -12.88 -14.45 2.52
C ALA A 175 -11.69 -13.53 2.89
N ARG A 176 -10.47 -14.06 3.05
CA ARG A 176 -9.28 -13.28 3.44
C ARG A 176 -8.96 -12.16 2.46
N ALA A 177 -9.03 -12.45 1.16
CA ALA A 177 -8.82 -11.44 0.12
C ALA A 177 -9.83 -10.29 0.25
N ARG A 178 -11.10 -10.61 0.53
CA ARG A 178 -12.16 -9.60 0.73
C ARG A 178 -11.91 -8.76 1.98
N ALA A 179 -11.48 -9.36 3.08
CA ALA A 179 -11.13 -8.62 4.29
C ALA A 179 -9.97 -7.64 4.05
N MET A 180 -8.93 -8.06 3.35
CA MET A 180 -7.82 -7.19 2.96
C MET A 180 -8.26 -6.10 1.98
N ALA A 181 -9.15 -6.40 1.04
CA ALA A 181 -9.71 -5.41 0.13
C ALA A 181 -10.49 -4.29 0.87
N ILE A 182 -11.20 -4.61 1.96
CA ILE A 182 -11.88 -3.61 2.80
C ILE A 182 -10.85 -2.71 3.49
N MET A 183 -9.77 -3.25 4.02
CA MET A 183 -8.71 -2.46 4.66
C MET A 183 -8.01 -1.54 3.66
N VAL A 184 -7.58 -2.08 2.52
CA VAL A 184 -6.94 -1.29 1.44
C VAL A 184 -7.93 -0.29 0.85
N GLY A 185 -9.22 -0.66 0.77
CA GLY A 185 -10.30 0.24 0.38
C GLY A 185 -10.42 1.47 1.28
N GLY A 186 -10.20 1.30 2.59
CA GLY A 186 -10.11 2.43 3.53
C GLY A 186 -9.05 3.45 3.13
N LEU A 187 -7.85 2.99 2.75
CA LEU A 187 -6.77 3.86 2.27
C LEU A 187 -7.12 4.53 0.93
N SER A 188 -7.73 3.79 0.01
CA SER A 188 -8.17 4.35 -1.28
C SER A 188 -9.21 5.45 -1.10
N ILE A 189 -10.18 5.23 -0.20
CA ILE A 189 -11.21 6.23 0.14
C ILE A 189 -10.55 7.44 0.83
N ALA A 190 -9.51 7.24 1.65
CA ALA A 190 -8.75 8.33 2.27
C ALA A 190 -8.13 9.25 1.20
N ASN A 191 -7.55 8.69 0.15
CA ASN A 191 -6.99 9.48 -0.95
C ASN A 191 -8.07 10.24 -1.75
N ILE A 192 -9.25 9.64 -1.97
CA ILE A 192 -10.30 10.23 -2.80
C ILE A 192 -11.13 11.27 -2.03
N LEU A 193 -11.44 10.99 -0.77
CA LEU A 193 -12.33 11.81 0.06
C LEU A 193 -11.60 12.46 1.24
N GLY A 194 -10.75 11.71 1.93
CA GLY A 194 -10.11 12.15 3.17
C GLY A 194 -9.14 13.31 2.92
N VAL A 195 -8.27 13.20 1.93
CA VAL A 195 -7.28 14.24 1.61
C VAL A 195 -7.95 15.52 1.10
N PRO A 196 -8.87 15.47 0.15
CA PRO A 196 -9.61 16.66 -0.26
C PRO A 196 -10.46 17.27 0.84
N ALA A 197 -11.14 16.44 1.65
CA ALA A 197 -11.92 16.92 2.79
C ALA A 197 -11.02 17.61 3.82
N GLY A 198 -9.86 17.05 4.11
CA GLY A 198 -8.86 17.68 4.98
C GLY A 198 -8.39 19.03 4.45
N ALA A 199 -8.11 19.15 3.16
CA ALA A 199 -7.75 20.40 2.50
C ALA A 199 -8.91 21.42 2.57
N PHE A 200 -10.14 20.99 2.29
CA PHE A 200 -11.34 21.83 2.37
C PHE A 200 -11.59 22.34 3.81
N LEU A 201 -11.56 21.45 4.80
CA LEU A 201 -11.70 21.82 6.21
C LEU A 201 -10.62 22.85 6.60
N GLY A 202 -9.37 22.60 6.17
CA GLY A 202 -8.26 23.49 6.46
C GLY A 202 -8.40 24.88 5.84
N GLN A 203 -9.04 25.00 4.68
CA GLN A 203 -9.33 26.28 4.04
C GLN A 203 -10.45 27.05 4.76
N GLN A 204 -11.52 26.35 5.19
CA GLN A 204 -12.69 26.99 5.80
C GLN A 204 -12.48 27.34 7.29
N TRP A 205 -11.85 26.47 8.05
CA TRP A 205 -11.74 26.59 9.52
C TRP A 205 -10.30 26.52 10.03
N GLY A 206 -9.32 26.71 9.14
CA GLY A 206 -7.89 26.61 9.46
C GLY A 206 -7.39 25.16 9.52
N TRP A 207 -6.11 24.97 9.27
CA TRP A 207 -5.48 23.64 9.13
C TRP A 207 -5.66 22.72 10.34
N ARG A 208 -5.84 23.28 11.54
CA ARG A 208 -6.08 22.54 12.78
C ARG A 208 -7.39 21.75 12.75
N SER A 209 -8.40 22.24 12.02
CA SER A 209 -9.70 21.56 11.88
C SER A 209 -9.57 20.19 11.23
N ALA A 210 -8.66 20.00 10.28
CA ALA A 210 -8.40 18.71 9.66
C ALA A 210 -7.84 17.70 10.68
N PHE A 211 -6.97 18.12 11.57
CA PHE A 211 -6.47 17.27 12.67
C PHE A 211 -7.57 16.87 13.64
N TRP A 212 -8.47 17.81 14.01
CA TRP A 212 -9.64 17.52 14.84
C TRP A 212 -10.59 16.52 14.17
N ALA A 213 -10.84 16.66 12.87
CA ALA A 213 -11.66 15.73 12.11
C ALA A 213 -11.07 14.30 12.12
N VAL A 214 -9.75 14.19 11.90
CA VAL A 214 -9.07 12.87 11.97
C VAL A 214 -9.05 12.33 13.40
N ALA A 215 -8.92 13.17 14.42
CA ALA A 215 -9.03 12.75 15.83
C ALA A 215 -10.43 12.16 16.11
N ALA A 216 -11.49 12.80 15.64
CA ALA A 216 -12.85 12.29 15.76
C ALA A 216 -13.03 10.93 15.06
N LEU A 217 -12.51 10.78 13.85
CA LEU A 217 -12.50 9.49 13.13
C LEU A 217 -11.70 8.42 13.89
N ALA A 218 -10.57 8.79 14.49
CA ALA A 218 -9.78 7.86 15.30
C ALA A 218 -10.54 7.39 16.55
N VAL A 219 -11.31 8.28 17.20
CA VAL A 219 -12.19 7.93 18.32
C VAL A 219 -13.31 6.98 17.87
N LEU A 220 -13.94 7.22 16.72
CA LEU A 220 -14.93 6.30 16.15
C LEU A 220 -14.32 4.92 15.87
N GLY A 221 -13.13 4.88 15.28
CA GLY A 221 -12.39 3.64 15.07
C GLY A 221 -12.06 2.94 16.39
N LEU A 222 -11.60 3.69 17.39
CA LEU A 222 -11.27 3.19 18.72
C LEU A 222 -12.49 2.54 19.41
N VAL A 223 -13.63 3.23 19.43
CA VAL A 223 -14.89 2.71 19.98
C VAL A 223 -15.31 1.46 19.20
N GLY A 224 -15.23 1.49 17.88
CA GLY A 224 -15.56 0.33 17.04
C GLY A 224 -14.67 -0.88 17.33
N VAL A 225 -13.35 -0.69 17.48
CA VAL A 225 -12.41 -1.78 17.87
C VAL A 225 -12.76 -2.31 19.25
N LEU A 226 -13.06 -1.45 20.22
CA LEU A 226 -13.44 -1.85 21.57
C LEU A 226 -14.76 -2.64 21.63
N LEU A 227 -15.71 -2.34 20.76
CA LEU A 227 -17.01 -3.00 20.75
C LEU A 227 -17.03 -4.29 19.92
N LEU A 228 -16.36 -4.28 18.76
CA LEU A 228 -16.58 -5.29 17.71
C LEU A 228 -15.39 -6.24 17.51
N VAL A 229 -14.18 -5.87 17.89
CA VAL A 229 -13.02 -6.79 17.78
C VAL A 229 -13.00 -7.74 18.99
N PRO A 230 -13.06 -9.07 18.79
CA PRO A 230 -13.03 -10.04 19.88
C PRO A 230 -11.74 -9.97 20.70
N ARG A 231 -11.82 -10.30 21.97
CA ARG A 231 -10.65 -10.50 22.82
C ARG A 231 -9.97 -11.82 22.41
N THR A 232 -8.88 -11.73 21.68
CA THR A 232 -8.07 -12.89 21.29
C THR A 232 -6.89 -13.04 22.23
N GLN A 233 -6.60 -14.29 22.60
CA GLN A 233 -5.37 -14.60 23.34
C GLN A 233 -4.16 -14.37 22.45
N PRO A 234 -2.98 -14.07 23.04
CA PRO A 234 -1.75 -13.95 22.26
C PRO A 234 -1.47 -15.25 21.50
N PRO A 235 -0.89 -15.21 20.30
CA PRO A 235 -0.54 -16.41 19.55
C PRO A 235 0.47 -17.26 20.34
N THR A 236 0.07 -18.50 20.68
CA THR A 236 0.89 -19.45 21.42
C THR A 236 1.71 -20.32 20.47
N GLY A 237 3.01 -20.32 20.63
CA GLY A 237 3.96 -21.39 20.32
C GLY A 237 4.31 -21.69 18.86
N ALA A 238 3.46 -22.35 18.12
CA ALA A 238 3.84 -23.05 16.88
C ALA A 238 3.87 -22.21 15.59
N ASP A 239 3.16 -21.08 15.54
CA ASP A 239 2.97 -20.24 14.36
C ASP A 239 3.93 -19.03 14.26
N ARG A 240 5.05 -19.06 15.00
CA ARG A 240 6.03 -17.96 14.92
C ARG A 240 6.80 -18.04 13.61
N PRO A 241 6.71 -17.00 12.75
CA PRO A 241 7.58 -16.92 11.59
C PRO A 241 9.02 -17.02 12.05
N ARG A 242 9.80 -17.93 11.48
CA ARG A 242 11.24 -18.02 11.78
C ARG A 242 11.94 -16.86 11.10
N LEU A 243 11.97 -15.71 11.78
CA LEU A 243 12.50 -14.44 11.29
C LEU A 243 13.86 -14.60 10.58
N ARG A 244 14.74 -15.47 11.12
CA ARG A 244 16.05 -15.76 10.54
C ARG A 244 15.96 -16.42 9.14
N ARG A 245 14.91 -17.20 8.87
CA ARG A 245 14.70 -17.82 7.55
C ARG A 245 14.15 -16.81 6.56
N GLU A 246 13.26 -15.95 7.02
CA GLU A 246 12.67 -14.89 6.20
C GLU A 246 13.72 -13.83 5.83
N LEU A 247 14.66 -13.47 6.73
CA LEU A 247 15.74 -12.52 6.46
C LEU A 247 16.67 -12.93 5.30
N ARG A 248 16.68 -14.20 4.90
CA ARG A 248 17.46 -14.67 3.75
C ARG A 248 17.07 -14.03 2.43
N ILE A 249 15.84 -13.51 2.30
CA ILE A 249 15.41 -12.83 1.07
C ILE A 249 16.30 -11.61 0.73
N TYR A 250 16.85 -10.94 1.73
CA TYR A 250 17.76 -9.79 1.53
C TYR A 250 19.13 -10.17 0.96
N ALA A 251 19.46 -11.45 0.86
CA ALA A 251 20.65 -11.93 0.14
C ALA A 251 20.44 -11.93 -1.39
N ASP A 252 19.19 -11.88 -1.86
CA ASP A 252 18.90 -11.83 -3.31
C ASP A 252 18.96 -10.38 -3.84
N PRO A 253 19.87 -10.07 -4.77
CA PRO A 253 19.95 -8.75 -5.41
C PRO A 253 18.65 -8.30 -6.10
N GLN A 254 17.79 -9.24 -6.50
CA GLN A 254 16.48 -8.94 -7.10
C GLN A 254 15.51 -8.28 -6.11
N VAL A 255 15.63 -8.62 -4.82
CA VAL A 255 14.86 -7.98 -3.75
C VAL A 255 15.26 -6.50 -3.65
N TRP A 256 16.54 -6.19 -3.62
CA TRP A 256 17.02 -4.81 -3.56
C TRP A 256 16.65 -3.99 -4.79
N LEU A 257 16.66 -4.61 -5.98
CA LEU A 257 16.17 -3.95 -7.20
C LEU A 257 14.67 -3.65 -7.13
N ALA A 258 13.87 -4.60 -6.65
CA ALA A 258 12.43 -4.39 -6.46
C ALA A 258 12.16 -3.26 -5.46
N LEU A 259 12.90 -3.23 -4.34
CA LEU A 259 12.80 -2.18 -3.32
C LEU A 259 13.24 -0.81 -3.87
N GLY A 260 14.37 -0.77 -4.60
CA GLY A 260 14.86 0.46 -5.22
C GLY A 260 13.87 1.04 -6.23
N VAL A 261 13.28 0.21 -7.09
CA VAL A 261 12.23 0.62 -8.04
C VAL A 261 11.00 1.15 -7.30
N THR A 262 10.57 0.46 -6.24
CA THR A 262 9.44 0.91 -5.42
C THR A 262 9.70 2.28 -4.79
N ALA A 263 10.86 2.45 -4.16
CA ALA A 263 11.24 3.71 -3.51
C ALA A 263 11.38 4.86 -4.52
N LEU A 264 12.00 4.62 -5.66
CA LEU A 264 12.16 5.63 -6.71
C LEU A 264 10.81 6.04 -7.32
N ASN A 265 9.94 5.06 -7.61
CA ASN A 265 8.61 5.36 -8.13
C ASN A 265 7.75 6.13 -7.13
N ALA A 266 7.73 5.72 -5.86
CA ALA A 266 7.03 6.44 -4.80
C ALA A 266 7.62 7.86 -4.61
N GLY A 267 8.95 7.98 -4.56
CA GLY A 267 9.65 9.25 -4.44
C GLY A 267 9.32 10.21 -5.59
N ALA A 268 9.24 9.70 -6.83
CA ALA A 268 8.90 10.49 -8.01
C ALA A 268 7.50 11.14 -7.88
N VAL A 269 6.52 10.35 -7.47
CA VAL A 269 5.12 10.79 -7.35
C VAL A 269 4.93 11.71 -6.16
N PHE A 270 5.45 11.29 -4.98
CA PHE A 270 5.23 12.03 -3.73
C PHE A 270 6.10 13.27 -3.59
N ALA A 271 7.22 13.39 -4.32
CA ALA A 271 7.91 14.67 -4.47
C ALA A 271 6.92 15.73 -4.96
N LEU A 272 6.23 15.50 -6.08
CA LEU A 272 5.27 16.46 -6.62
C LEU A 272 4.00 16.54 -5.78
N PHE A 273 3.41 15.40 -5.38
CA PHE A 273 2.15 15.37 -4.64
C PHE A 273 2.21 16.21 -3.36
N SER A 274 3.34 16.20 -2.66
CA SER A 274 3.53 17.00 -1.44
C SER A 274 3.49 18.49 -1.71
N TYR A 275 3.98 18.95 -2.84
CA TYR A 275 3.99 20.37 -3.22
C TYR A 275 2.97 20.71 -4.31
N LEU A 276 1.96 19.84 -4.51
CA LEU A 276 0.94 20.05 -5.54
C LEU A 276 0.13 21.33 -5.26
N SER A 277 -0.27 21.56 -4.00
CA SER A 277 -1.01 22.77 -3.63
C SER A 277 -0.27 24.06 -4.01
N PRO A 278 0.98 24.32 -3.60
CA PRO A 278 1.70 25.52 -4.02
C PRO A 278 2.00 25.54 -5.53
N LEU A 279 2.19 24.41 -6.21
CA LEU A 279 2.31 24.39 -7.67
C LEU A 279 1.04 24.92 -8.35
N LEU A 280 -0.13 24.47 -7.87
CA LEU A 280 -1.43 24.89 -8.45
C LEU A 280 -1.72 26.35 -8.20
N THR A 281 -1.43 26.87 -7.02
CA THR A 281 -1.75 28.26 -6.64
C THR A 281 -0.73 29.26 -7.13
N GLU A 282 0.57 28.99 -6.94
CA GLU A 282 1.63 29.96 -7.23
C GLU A 282 2.17 29.87 -8.67
N VAL A 283 2.04 28.71 -9.33
CA VAL A 283 2.53 28.53 -10.71
C VAL A 283 1.41 28.50 -11.72
N ALA A 284 0.35 27.70 -11.48
CA ALA A 284 -0.78 27.59 -12.38
C ALA A 284 -1.81 28.74 -12.21
N GLY A 285 -1.71 29.52 -11.13
CA GLY A 285 -2.61 30.67 -10.87
C GLY A 285 -4.03 30.25 -10.50
N LEU A 286 -4.24 29.00 -10.04
CA LEU A 286 -5.55 28.55 -9.56
C LEU A 286 -5.82 29.14 -8.18
N SER A 287 -7.09 29.49 -7.92
CA SER A 287 -7.49 29.87 -6.55
C SER A 287 -7.35 28.71 -5.58
N GLU A 288 -7.07 28.99 -4.31
CA GLU A 288 -6.92 27.99 -3.25
C GLU A 288 -8.14 27.04 -3.18
N GLY A 289 -9.35 27.52 -3.49
CA GLY A 289 -10.57 26.71 -3.50
C GLY A 289 -10.58 25.53 -4.51
N TRP A 290 -9.72 25.56 -5.53
CA TRP A 290 -9.58 24.45 -6.48
C TRP A 290 -8.70 23.30 -5.97
N VAL A 291 -7.85 23.55 -4.98
CA VAL A 291 -6.90 22.54 -4.45
C VAL A 291 -7.61 21.27 -3.99
N PRO A 292 -8.69 21.31 -3.19
CA PRO A 292 -9.41 20.09 -2.80
C PRO A 292 -9.95 19.30 -4.00
N THR A 293 -10.47 20.00 -5.01
CA THR A 293 -10.98 19.37 -6.23
C THR A 293 -9.88 18.67 -7.01
N VAL A 294 -8.71 19.27 -7.16
CA VAL A 294 -7.58 18.65 -7.88
C VAL A 294 -7.03 17.46 -7.12
N LEU A 295 -6.95 17.54 -5.78
CA LEU A 295 -6.58 16.40 -4.93
C LEU A 295 -7.58 15.25 -5.04
N ALA A 296 -8.90 15.55 -5.14
CA ALA A 296 -9.92 14.54 -5.37
C ALA A 296 -9.76 13.88 -6.76
N LEU A 297 -9.48 14.67 -7.80
CA LEU A 297 -9.21 14.15 -9.13
C LEU A 297 -7.97 13.23 -9.14
N PHE A 298 -6.90 13.61 -8.46
CA PHE A 298 -5.73 12.73 -8.27
C PHE A 298 -6.13 11.41 -7.59
N GLY A 299 -6.95 11.47 -6.53
CA GLY A 299 -7.45 10.29 -5.82
C GLY A 299 -8.32 9.39 -6.71
N VAL A 300 -9.23 9.97 -7.52
CA VAL A 300 -10.02 9.24 -8.52
C VAL A 300 -9.09 8.59 -9.56
N GLY A 301 -8.08 9.34 -10.04
CA GLY A 301 -7.05 8.80 -10.92
C GLY A 301 -6.33 7.61 -10.30
N ALA A 302 -5.97 7.68 -9.04
CA ALA A 302 -5.30 6.59 -8.31
C ALA A 302 -6.17 5.33 -8.23
N LEU A 303 -7.48 5.47 -7.99
CA LEU A 303 -8.43 4.35 -8.00
C LEU A 303 -8.52 3.71 -9.38
N LEU A 304 -8.72 4.52 -10.42
CA LEU A 304 -8.80 4.05 -11.81
C LEU A 304 -7.49 3.36 -12.22
N GLY A 305 -6.35 3.96 -11.88
CA GLY A 305 -5.02 3.40 -12.14
C GLY A 305 -4.85 2.03 -11.49
N THR A 306 -5.15 1.92 -10.21
CA THR A 306 -5.06 0.64 -9.47
C THR A 306 -5.96 -0.42 -10.09
N TRP A 307 -7.20 -0.06 -10.46
CA TRP A 307 -8.16 -0.98 -11.03
C TRP A 307 -7.74 -1.49 -12.42
N ILE A 308 -7.28 -0.60 -13.30
CA ILE A 308 -6.80 -0.97 -14.63
C ILE A 308 -5.49 -1.74 -14.51
N GLY A 309 -4.55 -1.23 -13.70
CA GLY A 309 -3.23 -1.81 -13.49
C GLY A 309 -3.28 -3.22 -12.93
N GLY A 310 -4.22 -3.50 -12.02
CA GLY A 310 -4.44 -4.85 -11.48
C GLY A 310 -4.76 -5.87 -12.58
N ARG A 311 -5.67 -5.53 -13.51
CA ARG A 311 -6.03 -6.42 -14.61
C ARG A 311 -4.89 -6.68 -15.61
N VAL A 312 -4.11 -5.64 -15.89
CA VAL A 312 -3.01 -5.72 -16.86
C VAL A 312 -1.79 -6.41 -16.24
N ALA A 313 -1.54 -6.21 -14.95
CA ALA A 313 -0.41 -6.80 -14.24
C ALA A 313 -0.44 -8.32 -14.20
N ASP A 314 -1.64 -8.91 -14.11
CA ASP A 314 -1.82 -10.37 -14.11
C ASP A 314 -1.33 -11.02 -15.42
N ALA A 315 -1.47 -10.31 -16.55
CA ALA A 315 -1.04 -10.82 -17.86
C ALA A 315 0.42 -10.44 -18.20
N HIS A 316 0.83 -9.20 -17.84
CA HIS A 316 2.10 -8.62 -18.29
C HIS A 316 2.80 -7.81 -17.19
N LEU A 317 3.38 -8.48 -16.19
CA LEU A 317 3.98 -7.86 -15.01
C LEU A 317 4.99 -6.74 -15.34
N PHE A 318 6.05 -7.08 -16.10
CA PHE A 318 7.07 -6.09 -16.48
C PHE A 318 6.55 -5.04 -17.45
N GLY A 319 5.64 -5.44 -18.38
CA GLY A 319 4.99 -4.50 -19.31
C GLY A 319 4.21 -3.42 -18.56
N THR A 320 3.46 -3.81 -17.52
CA THR A 320 2.72 -2.88 -16.66
C THR A 320 3.66 -1.95 -15.90
N MET A 321 4.78 -2.46 -15.37
CA MET A 321 5.78 -1.63 -14.69
C MET A 321 6.40 -0.61 -15.66
N TYR A 322 6.85 -1.05 -16.83
CA TYR A 322 7.44 -0.15 -17.83
C TYR A 322 6.44 0.93 -18.28
N LEU A 323 5.24 0.52 -18.67
CA LEU A 323 4.22 1.45 -19.16
C LEU A 323 3.85 2.47 -18.09
N GLY A 324 3.54 2.02 -16.88
CA GLY A 324 3.10 2.90 -15.80
C GLY A 324 4.18 3.87 -15.31
N ILE A 325 5.42 3.39 -15.10
CA ILE A 325 6.52 4.25 -14.64
C ILE A 325 6.92 5.25 -15.74
N SER A 326 7.01 4.80 -17.00
CA SER A 326 7.34 5.69 -18.13
C SER A 326 6.24 6.74 -18.36
N ALA A 327 4.97 6.34 -18.26
CA ALA A 327 3.84 7.26 -18.35
C ALA A 327 3.87 8.28 -17.19
N SER A 328 4.19 7.86 -15.96
CA SER A 328 4.38 8.78 -14.83
C SER A 328 5.53 9.76 -15.08
N ALA A 329 6.66 9.28 -15.62
CA ALA A 329 7.78 10.15 -15.98
C ALA A 329 7.37 11.19 -17.04
N ALA A 330 6.62 10.78 -18.07
CA ALA A 330 6.12 11.68 -19.11
C ALA A 330 5.13 12.72 -18.54
N VAL A 331 4.19 12.31 -17.68
CA VAL A 331 3.24 13.22 -17.04
C VAL A 331 3.97 14.24 -16.15
N LEU A 332 4.96 13.80 -15.37
CA LEU A 332 5.78 14.68 -14.52
C LEU A 332 6.62 15.66 -15.35
N ALA A 333 7.20 15.20 -16.46
CA ALA A 333 7.92 16.06 -17.39
C ALA A 333 6.99 17.10 -18.06
N LEU A 334 5.81 16.67 -18.52
CA LEU A 334 4.79 17.58 -19.08
C LEU A 334 4.33 18.60 -18.04
N LEU A 335 4.11 18.21 -16.77
CA LEU A 335 3.81 19.15 -15.71
C LEU A 335 4.94 20.15 -15.49
N ALA A 336 6.21 19.73 -15.52
CA ALA A 336 7.34 20.66 -15.41
C ALA A 336 7.33 21.71 -16.52
N LEU A 337 6.89 21.36 -17.73
CA LEU A 337 6.84 22.25 -18.89
C LEU A 337 5.59 23.13 -18.91
N THR A 338 4.42 22.56 -18.58
CA THR A 338 3.11 23.17 -18.84
C THR A 338 2.38 23.64 -17.57
N ALA A 339 2.98 23.55 -16.38
CA ALA A 339 2.33 23.88 -15.10
C ALA A 339 1.75 25.31 -15.00
N ARG A 340 2.17 26.22 -15.87
CA ARG A 340 1.61 27.59 -15.96
C ARG A 340 0.20 27.63 -16.56
N HIS A 341 -0.23 26.55 -17.24
CA HIS A 341 -1.57 26.45 -17.80
C HIS A 341 -2.49 25.71 -16.82
N PRO A 342 -3.52 26.38 -16.24
CA PRO A 342 -4.36 25.78 -15.20
C PRO A 342 -5.01 24.47 -15.64
N VAL A 343 -5.56 24.43 -16.87
CA VAL A 343 -6.22 23.23 -17.41
C VAL A 343 -5.24 22.05 -17.54
N ALA A 344 -4.01 22.33 -18.01
CA ALA A 344 -2.98 21.30 -18.11
C ALA A 344 -2.57 20.78 -16.72
N ALA A 345 -2.40 21.68 -15.75
CA ALA A 345 -2.06 21.31 -14.37
C ALA A 345 -3.12 20.40 -13.73
N VAL A 346 -4.41 20.72 -13.92
CA VAL A 346 -5.53 19.90 -13.43
C VAL A 346 -5.57 18.54 -14.12
N GLY A 347 -5.56 18.51 -15.46
CA GLY A 347 -5.64 17.28 -16.24
C GLY A 347 -4.44 16.34 -16.00
N LEU A 348 -3.23 16.89 -15.92
CA LEU A 348 -2.02 16.12 -15.65
C LEU A 348 -1.97 15.64 -14.20
N SER A 349 -2.58 16.33 -13.24
CA SER A 349 -2.71 15.83 -11.85
C SER A 349 -3.60 14.58 -11.78
N LEU A 350 -4.72 14.54 -12.50
CA LEU A 350 -5.55 13.35 -12.65
C LEU A 350 -4.75 12.21 -13.30
N LEU A 351 -4.07 12.49 -14.42
CA LEU A 351 -3.26 11.50 -15.15
C LEU A 351 -2.10 10.97 -14.30
N LEU A 352 -1.50 11.80 -13.45
CA LEU A 352 -0.47 11.37 -12.51
C LEU A 352 -1.04 10.36 -11.52
N GLY A 353 -2.22 10.61 -10.98
CA GLY A 353 -2.91 9.63 -10.15
C GLY A 353 -3.10 8.30 -10.87
N VAL A 354 -3.60 8.33 -12.11
CA VAL A 354 -3.79 7.10 -12.93
C VAL A 354 -2.47 6.37 -13.13
N THR A 355 -1.44 7.03 -13.65
CA THR A 355 -0.19 6.39 -14.06
C THR A 355 0.63 5.89 -12.87
N ALA A 356 0.67 6.65 -11.79
CA ALA A 356 1.38 6.29 -10.55
C ALA A 356 0.82 5.02 -9.92
N PHE A 357 -0.50 4.94 -9.79
CA PHE A 357 -1.15 3.81 -9.12
C PHE A 357 -1.46 2.64 -10.05
N PHE A 358 -1.41 2.83 -11.37
CA PHE A 358 -1.41 1.74 -12.34
C PHE A 358 -0.26 0.74 -12.13
N THR A 359 0.87 1.23 -11.65
CA THR A 359 2.07 0.43 -11.41
C THR A 359 2.02 -0.35 -10.10
N ALA A 360 1.23 0.11 -9.12
CA ALA A 360 1.24 -0.42 -7.75
C ALA A 360 0.94 -1.94 -7.66
N PRO A 361 -0.06 -2.51 -8.36
CA PRO A 361 -0.31 -3.95 -8.34
C PRO A 361 0.88 -4.77 -8.88
N ALA A 362 1.51 -4.31 -9.97
CA ALA A 362 2.66 -4.97 -10.58
C ALA A 362 3.90 -4.95 -9.68
N ILE A 363 4.18 -3.82 -9.02
CA ILE A 363 5.28 -3.69 -8.05
C ILE A 363 5.07 -4.66 -6.88
N ASN A 364 3.86 -4.70 -6.32
CA ASN A 364 3.53 -5.63 -5.23
C ASN A 364 3.67 -7.09 -5.66
N ALA A 365 3.07 -7.47 -6.80
CA ALA A 365 3.17 -8.83 -7.34
C ALA A 365 4.62 -9.26 -7.59
N ARG A 366 5.45 -8.35 -8.14
CA ARG A 366 6.87 -8.62 -8.33
C ARG A 366 7.59 -8.89 -7.02
N MET A 367 7.32 -8.10 -5.99
CA MET A 367 7.96 -8.30 -4.69
C MET A 367 7.59 -9.65 -4.07
N PHE A 368 6.33 -10.06 -4.15
CA PHE A 368 5.89 -11.38 -3.71
C PHE A 368 6.55 -12.51 -4.52
N ASN A 369 6.69 -12.34 -5.85
CA ASN A 369 7.36 -13.32 -6.71
C ASN A 369 8.84 -13.48 -6.35
N VAL A 370 9.55 -12.39 -6.04
CA VAL A 370 10.98 -12.43 -5.68
C VAL A 370 11.19 -12.92 -4.25
N ALA A 371 10.30 -12.56 -3.33
CA ALA A 371 10.39 -12.97 -1.93
C ALA A 371 9.99 -14.44 -1.68
N GLY A 372 9.27 -15.07 -2.61
CA GLY A 372 8.95 -16.50 -2.62
C GLY A 372 8.47 -17.06 -1.26
N ALA A 373 9.38 -17.65 -0.50
CA ALA A 373 9.10 -18.32 0.76
C ALA A 373 8.86 -17.38 1.97
N ALA A 374 8.90 -16.04 1.79
CA ALA A 374 8.79 -15.07 2.87
C ALA A 374 7.70 -14.00 2.60
N PRO A 375 6.42 -14.39 2.46
CA PRO A 375 5.35 -13.46 2.07
C PRO A 375 5.11 -12.36 3.12
N THR A 376 5.37 -12.64 4.40
CA THR A 376 5.19 -11.65 5.48
C THR A 376 6.19 -10.51 5.35
N LEU A 377 7.47 -10.82 5.12
CA LEU A 377 8.50 -9.80 4.90
C LEU A 377 8.33 -9.11 3.55
N ALA A 378 7.83 -9.79 2.50
CA ALA A 378 7.57 -9.17 1.21
C ALA A 378 6.66 -7.94 1.35
N GLY A 379 5.51 -8.08 2.00
CA GLY A 379 4.58 -6.98 2.24
C GLY A 379 5.18 -5.87 3.09
N ALA A 380 5.80 -6.22 4.22
CA ALA A 380 6.41 -5.24 5.12
C ALA A 380 7.53 -4.45 4.45
N THR A 381 8.36 -5.13 3.66
CA THR A 381 9.50 -4.53 2.97
C THR A 381 9.06 -3.64 1.81
N THR A 382 8.00 -4.03 1.08
CA THR A 382 7.39 -3.18 0.04
C THR A 382 6.85 -1.88 0.66
N THR A 383 6.13 -2.00 1.78
CA THR A 383 5.63 -0.83 2.51
C THR A 383 6.78 0.06 3.00
N ALA A 384 7.86 -0.52 3.51
CA ALA A 384 9.04 0.24 3.94
C ALA A 384 9.69 0.96 2.75
N ALA A 385 9.87 0.31 1.60
CA ALA A 385 10.43 0.91 0.40
C ALA A 385 9.54 2.06 -0.13
N PHE A 386 8.22 1.88 -0.13
CA PHE A 386 7.26 2.93 -0.47
C PHE A 386 7.43 4.15 0.45
N ASN A 387 7.52 3.94 1.76
CA ASN A 387 7.71 5.02 2.73
C ASN A 387 9.11 5.64 2.68
N ILE A 388 10.16 4.92 2.27
CA ILE A 388 11.46 5.51 1.95
C ILE A 388 11.29 6.50 0.80
N GLY A 389 10.58 6.14 -0.26
CA GLY A 389 10.24 7.05 -1.34
C GLY A 389 9.47 8.27 -0.87
N ASN A 390 8.43 8.08 -0.04
CA ASN A 390 7.63 9.15 0.58
C ASN A 390 8.44 10.05 1.52
N THR A 391 9.57 9.57 2.03
CA THR A 391 10.50 10.38 2.83
C THR A 391 11.43 11.20 1.92
N VAL A 392 12.10 10.51 0.99
CA VAL A 392 13.15 11.09 0.15
C VAL A 392 12.57 12.03 -0.90
N GLY A 393 11.42 11.70 -1.50
CA GLY A 393 10.79 12.52 -2.54
C GLY A 393 10.47 13.94 -2.07
N PRO A 394 9.65 14.14 -1.04
CA PRO A 394 9.34 15.47 -0.50
C PRO A 394 10.56 16.20 0.03
N TRP A 395 11.52 15.50 0.65
CA TRP A 395 12.77 16.09 1.11
C TRP A 395 13.60 16.66 -0.05
N LEU A 396 13.83 15.87 -1.11
CA LEU A 396 14.51 16.35 -2.32
C LEU A 396 13.73 17.48 -3.00
N GLY A 397 12.39 17.39 -3.06
CA GLY A 397 11.54 18.46 -3.55
C GLY A 397 11.73 19.76 -2.77
N GLY A 398 11.82 19.67 -1.43
CA GLY A 398 12.13 20.80 -0.56
C GLY A 398 13.50 21.40 -0.84
N LEU A 399 14.52 20.58 -1.10
CA LEU A 399 15.86 21.06 -1.42
C LEU A 399 15.91 21.85 -2.72
N VAL A 400 15.27 21.38 -3.80
CA VAL A 400 15.26 22.10 -5.09
C VAL A 400 14.48 23.41 -5.01
N ILE A 401 13.40 23.45 -4.19
CA ILE A 401 12.67 24.70 -3.92
C ILE A 401 13.55 25.67 -3.13
N SER A 402 14.22 25.19 -2.08
CA SER A 402 15.13 26.02 -1.25
C SER A 402 16.33 26.54 -2.03
N ALA A 403 16.78 25.82 -3.06
CA ALA A 403 17.82 26.26 -3.99
C ALA A 403 17.33 27.35 -4.99
N GLY A 404 16.07 27.78 -4.89
CA GLY A 404 15.50 28.83 -5.75
C GLY A 404 15.00 28.38 -7.11
N TRP A 405 14.93 27.05 -7.38
CA TRP A 405 14.51 26.54 -8.68
C TRP A 405 12.98 26.52 -8.88
N GLY A 406 12.23 26.88 -7.83
CA GLY A 406 10.75 27.01 -7.83
C GLY A 406 10.03 25.66 -7.90
N TYR A 407 8.69 25.68 -7.83
CA TYR A 407 7.86 24.46 -7.72
C TYR A 407 7.85 23.59 -8.97
N ARG A 408 8.11 24.14 -10.17
CA ARG A 408 8.21 23.37 -11.41
C ARG A 408 9.37 22.37 -11.40
N SER A 409 10.45 22.71 -10.73
CA SER A 409 11.62 21.83 -10.60
C SER A 409 11.31 20.55 -9.83
N VAL A 410 10.32 20.57 -8.94
CA VAL A 410 9.86 19.37 -8.22
C VAL A 410 9.25 18.36 -9.18
N SER A 411 8.49 18.82 -10.19
CA SER A 411 7.97 17.95 -11.23
C SER A 411 9.09 17.37 -12.10
N ALA A 412 10.09 18.19 -12.47
CA ALA A 412 11.26 17.73 -13.20
C ALA A 412 12.08 16.70 -12.40
N LEU A 413 12.30 16.96 -11.11
CA LEU A 413 12.94 16.00 -10.20
C LEU A 413 12.17 14.67 -10.16
N GLY A 414 10.84 14.73 -10.03
CA GLY A 414 9.98 13.55 -10.09
C GLY A 414 10.15 12.76 -11.39
N ALA A 415 10.22 13.46 -12.53
CA ALA A 415 10.46 12.82 -13.83
C ALA A 415 11.82 12.09 -13.86
N VAL A 416 12.87 12.70 -13.32
CA VAL A 416 14.20 12.06 -13.21
C VAL A 416 14.15 10.81 -12.33
N LEU A 417 13.51 10.89 -11.16
CA LEU A 417 13.36 9.73 -10.27
C LEU A 417 12.56 8.60 -10.94
N ALA A 418 11.51 8.93 -11.70
CA ALA A 418 10.74 7.95 -12.45
C ALA A 418 11.58 7.32 -13.58
N LEU A 419 12.40 8.07 -14.29
CA LEU A 419 13.33 7.52 -15.29
C LEU A 419 14.37 6.59 -14.67
N LEU A 420 14.89 6.93 -13.49
CA LEU A 420 15.77 6.02 -12.73
C LEU A 420 15.02 4.73 -12.32
N ALA A 421 13.74 4.81 -11.98
CA ALA A 421 12.90 3.64 -11.70
C ALA A 421 12.68 2.78 -12.97
N VAL A 422 12.53 3.39 -14.16
CA VAL A 422 12.49 2.67 -15.45
C VAL A 422 13.80 1.92 -15.68
N ALA A 423 14.94 2.57 -15.48
CA ALA A 423 16.26 1.94 -15.62
C ALA A 423 16.43 0.77 -14.63
N GLY A 424 16.01 0.95 -13.37
CA GLY A 424 15.98 -0.11 -12.37
C GLY A 424 15.09 -1.29 -12.78
N THR A 425 13.94 -1.01 -13.39
CA THR A 425 13.02 -2.04 -13.93
C THR A 425 13.67 -2.79 -15.09
N ALA A 426 14.39 -2.08 -15.99
CA ALA A 426 15.14 -2.69 -17.11
C ALA A 426 16.22 -3.66 -16.59
N LEU A 427 17.00 -3.21 -15.61
CA LEU A 427 18.04 -4.03 -14.99
C LEU A 427 17.44 -5.28 -14.30
N ALA A 428 16.29 -5.10 -13.64
CA ALA A 428 15.58 -6.20 -12.99
C ALA A 428 15.05 -7.22 -14.00
N ALA A 429 14.51 -6.76 -15.14
CA ALA A 429 14.02 -7.62 -16.22
C ALA A 429 15.15 -8.37 -16.92
N ALA A 430 16.29 -7.69 -17.19
CA ALA A 430 17.47 -8.33 -17.79
C ALA A 430 18.01 -9.47 -16.91
N ARG A 431 18.14 -9.23 -15.60
CA ARG A 431 18.60 -10.27 -14.65
C ARG A 431 17.58 -11.40 -14.43
N HIS A 432 16.30 -11.14 -14.71
CA HIS A 432 15.26 -12.18 -14.62
C HIS A 432 15.33 -13.14 -15.83
N ARG A 433 15.67 -12.63 -17.02
CA ARG A 433 15.82 -13.46 -18.24
C ARG A 433 17.09 -14.31 -18.24
N GLY A 434 18.11 -13.94 -17.47
CA GLY A 434 19.37 -14.65 -17.36
C GLY A 434 19.41 -15.76 -16.29
N ARG A 435 18.28 -16.00 -15.61
CA ARG A 435 18.06 -17.12 -14.67
C ARG A 435 17.12 -18.15 -15.29
#